data_364028fbe178ec90692d8a462b30b4e0
#
_entry.id   364028fbe178ec90692d8a462b30b4e0
#
_cell.length_a   1.000
_cell.length_b   1.000
_cell.length_c   1.000
_cell.angle_alpha   90.00
_cell.angle_beta   90.00
_cell.angle_gamma   90.00
#
_symmetry.space_group_name_H-M   'P 1'
#
loop_
_entity.id
_entity.type
_entity.pdbx_description
1 polymer ?
#
loop_
_entity_poly.entity_id
_entity_poly.type
_entity_poly.pdbx_seq_one_letter_code
_entity_poly.pdbx_strand_id
1 'polypeptide(L)'
;MLNRRACTTIDQELSGSTRISRVKMHETSAGPLFLRSCCSPSLVEGLKADEGLRAFARRPEREHQLLLSVARKPENMLTLAYTPTGKIVGQATLAPVDDWWQNIGNTYEIAVEVSSHWRNLGIAHRLLSFALEFEALEEYLILGLGFSWHWDYERLGMSRFQYRAMIARLFEAHGFVEYLTSEPNIRNDPANILLARLGSRFDRESMNRFFQRLFQSETLPGL
;
A
#
# COMPACT_ATOMS: atom_id res chain seq x y z
N MET A 1 -13.33 -32.37 15.44
CA MET A 1 -12.68 -31.54 16.46
C MET A 1 -11.35 -31.04 15.90
N LEU A 2 -11.34 -29.90 15.25
CA LEU A 2 -10.14 -29.29 14.67
C LEU A 2 -9.52 -28.33 15.67
N ASN A 3 -8.30 -28.65 16.04
CA ASN A 3 -7.47 -28.02 17.06
C ASN A 3 -7.16 -26.55 16.66
N ARG A 4 -7.73 -25.60 17.38
CA ARG A 4 -7.33 -24.19 17.33
C ARG A 4 -5.96 -24.06 18.00
N ARG A 5 -4.89 -24.21 17.24
CA ARG A 5 -3.56 -23.80 17.72
C ARG A 5 -3.46 -22.29 17.63
N ALA A 6 -3.27 -21.68 18.79
CA ALA A 6 -2.99 -20.26 18.95
C ALA A 6 -1.82 -19.84 18.08
N CYS A 7 -2.02 -18.77 17.30
CA CYS A 7 -0.96 -18.11 16.55
C CYS A 7 -0.04 -17.42 17.57
N THR A 8 1.22 -17.82 17.61
CA THR A 8 2.23 -17.22 18.49
C THR A 8 2.50 -15.80 18.00
N THR A 9 2.19 -14.82 18.81
CA THR A 9 2.44 -13.40 18.59
C THR A 9 3.95 -13.16 18.69
N ILE A 10 4.56 -12.62 17.64
CA ILE A 10 5.92 -12.09 17.70
C ILE A 10 5.78 -10.56 17.80
N ASP A 11 6.00 -10.04 19.01
CA ASP A 11 6.02 -8.61 19.27
C ASP A 11 7.35 -8.04 18.72
N GLN A 12 7.26 -7.12 17.76
CA GLN A 12 8.36 -6.25 17.39
C GLN A 12 8.03 -4.85 17.89
N GLU A 13 8.78 -4.41 18.89
CA GLU A 13 8.75 -3.03 19.38
C GLU A 13 9.43 -2.10 18.37
N LEU A 14 8.70 -1.11 17.86
CA LEU A 14 9.27 -0.01 17.08
C LEU A 14 8.62 1.30 17.58
N SER A 15 9.44 2.17 18.11
CA SER A 15 9.10 3.55 18.53
C SER A 15 7.81 3.68 19.38
N GLY A 16 7.68 2.88 20.43
CA GLY A 16 6.60 3.02 21.41
C GLY A 16 5.22 2.47 21.02
N SER A 17 5.08 1.88 19.84
CA SER A 17 3.85 1.20 19.40
C SER A 17 4.15 -0.23 18.94
N THR A 18 3.56 -1.20 19.60
CA THR A 18 3.71 -2.63 19.26
C THR A 18 2.94 -2.94 17.97
N ARG A 19 3.67 -3.24 16.89
CA ARG A 19 3.08 -3.71 15.63
C ARG A 19 2.85 -5.22 15.71
N ILE A 20 1.62 -5.62 16.00
CA ILE A 20 1.24 -7.03 16.09
C ILE A 20 0.91 -7.57 14.70
N SER A 21 1.61 -8.63 14.27
CA SER A 21 1.24 -9.37 13.06
C SER A 21 -0.12 -10.04 13.24
N ARG A 22 -1.05 -9.76 12.34
CA ARG A 22 -2.38 -10.35 12.30
C ARG A 22 -2.53 -11.25 11.09
N VAL A 23 -3.31 -12.31 11.22
CA VAL A 23 -3.63 -13.22 10.10
C VAL A 23 -5.14 -13.41 10.04
N LYS A 24 -5.70 -13.25 8.84
CA LYS A 24 -7.10 -13.61 8.53
C LYS A 24 -7.11 -14.56 7.32
N MET A 25 -8.02 -15.51 7.33
CA MET A 25 -8.34 -16.30 6.13
C MET A 25 -9.46 -15.61 5.36
N HIS A 26 -9.35 -15.60 4.04
CA HIS A 26 -10.31 -15.03 3.12
C HIS A 26 -10.63 -16.06 2.03
N GLU A 27 -11.90 -16.47 1.95
CA GLU A 27 -12.39 -17.35 0.90
C GLU A 27 -12.65 -16.54 -0.38
N THR A 28 -12.17 -17.07 -1.51
CA THR A 28 -12.45 -16.54 -2.85
C THR A 28 -12.96 -17.65 -3.76
N SER A 29 -13.54 -17.30 -4.91
CA SER A 29 -13.93 -18.30 -5.91
C SER A 29 -12.73 -19.06 -6.52
N ALA A 30 -11.51 -18.54 -6.35
CA ALA A 30 -10.25 -19.20 -6.77
C ALA A 30 -9.59 -20.00 -5.62
N GLY A 31 -10.23 -20.07 -4.45
CA GLY A 31 -9.74 -20.78 -3.26
C GLY A 31 -9.38 -19.84 -2.10
N PRO A 32 -8.99 -20.42 -0.96
CA PRO A 32 -8.68 -19.68 0.24
C PRO A 32 -7.35 -18.91 0.12
N LEU A 33 -7.30 -17.74 0.75
CA LEU A 33 -6.13 -16.91 0.88
C LEU A 33 -5.88 -16.58 2.36
N PHE A 34 -4.62 -16.45 2.73
CA PHE A 34 -4.22 -15.83 3.98
C PHE A 34 -3.90 -14.35 3.73
N LEU A 35 -4.52 -13.47 4.52
CA LEU A 35 -4.15 -12.06 4.62
C LEU A 35 -3.30 -11.92 5.87
N ARG A 36 -2.08 -11.41 5.74
CA ARG A 36 -1.18 -11.21 6.88
C ARG A 36 -0.58 -9.82 6.86
N SER A 37 -0.71 -9.09 7.98
CA SER A 37 -0.09 -7.79 8.19
C SER A 37 1.26 -7.90 8.90
N CYS A 38 2.09 -6.87 8.79
CA CYS A 38 3.43 -6.80 9.39
C CYS A 38 4.25 -8.06 9.10
N CYS A 39 4.32 -8.42 7.82
CA CYS A 39 5.03 -9.62 7.37
C CYS A 39 6.53 -9.48 7.62
N SER A 40 7.11 -10.47 8.32
CA SER A 40 8.56 -10.54 8.59
C SER A 40 9.34 -10.96 7.34
N PRO A 41 10.65 -10.61 7.26
CA PRO A 41 11.51 -11.09 6.18
C PRO A 41 11.52 -12.61 6.05
N SER A 42 11.55 -13.35 7.16
CA SER A 42 11.54 -14.82 7.16
C SER A 42 10.26 -15.43 6.58
N LEU A 43 9.11 -14.77 6.78
CA LEU A 43 7.88 -15.19 6.11
C LEU A 43 8.00 -14.98 4.61
N VAL A 44 8.44 -13.79 4.16
CA VAL A 44 8.56 -13.46 2.74
C VAL A 44 9.54 -14.41 2.04
N GLU A 45 10.67 -14.76 2.66
CA GLU A 45 11.65 -15.72 2.16
C GLU A 45 11.05 -17.10 1.92
N GLY A 46 10.08 -17.52 2.75
CA GLY A 46 9.36 -18.80 2.59
C GLY A 46 8.27 -18.82 1.53
N LEU A 47 7.93 -17.65 0.95
CA LEU A 47 6.88 -17.50 -0.06
C LEU A 47 7.48 -17.27 -1.44
N LYS A 48 6.63 -17.28 -2.48
CA LYS A 48 7.01 -16.96 -3.87
C LYS A 48 6.02 -15.98 -4.47
N ALA A 49 6.50 -14.97 -5.18
CA ALA A 49 5.64 -14.05 -5.92
C ALA A 49 4.93 -14.77 -7.07
N ASP A 50 3.63 -14.48 -7.23
CA ASP A 50 2.88 -14.92 -8.41
C ASP A 50 3.37 -14.18 -9.66
N GLU A 51 3.38 -14.86 -10.80
CA GLU A 51 3.87 -14.34 -12.08
C GLU A 51 3.08 -13.13 -12.60
N GLY A 52 1.88 -12.92 -12.09
CA GLY A 52 1.03 -11.78 -12.40
C GLY A 52 1.33 -10.51 -11.59
N LEU A 53 2.22 -10.56 -10.58
CA LEU A 53 2.74 -9.39 -9.86
C LEU A 53 3.86 -8.77 -10.70
N ARG A 54 3.66 -7.52 -11.20
CA ARG A 54 4.58 -6.87 -12.16
C ARG A 54 4.53 -5.34 -12.12
N ALA A 55 3.76 -4.74 -11.23
CA ALA A 55 3.56 -3.30 -11.25
C ALA A 55 4.83 -2.54 -10.88
N PHE A 56 5.61 -3.03 -9.93
CA PHE A 56 6.78 -2.31 -9.42
C PHE A 56 8.11 -2.81 -9.99
N ALA A 57 8.25 -4.10 -10.25
CA ALA A 57 9.53 -4.67 -10.71
C ALA A 57 9.48 -5.40 -12.06
N ARG A 58 8.33 -5.49 -12.71
CA ARG A 58 8.07 -6.10 -14.03
C ARG A 58 8.47 -7.58 -14.18
N ARG A 59 9.09 -8.21 -13.17
CA ARG A 59 9.49 -9.63 -13.13
C ARG A 59 9.22 -10.21 -11.76
N PRO A 60 8.61 -11.41 -11.64
CA PRO A 60 8.21 -12.02 -10.36
C PRO A 60 9.38 -12.16 -9.37
N GLU A 61 10.57 -12.54 -9.84
CA GLU A 61 11.74 -12.70 -8.97
C GLU A 61 12.21 -11.34 -8.41
N ARG A 62 12.16 -10.28 -9.21
CA ARG A 62 12.48 -8.93 -8.77
C ARG A 62 11.38 -8.38 -7.86
N GLU A 63 10.13 -8.69 -8.15
CA GLU A 63 9.00 -8.36 -7.28
C GLU A 63 9.16 -9.00 -5.91
N HIS A 64 9.52 -10.29 -5.85
CA HIS A 64 9.80 -10.98 -4.60
C HIS A 64 10.98 -10.34 -3.83
N GLN A 65 12.07 -9.97 -4.52
CA GLN A 65 13.20 -9.27 -3.90
C GLN A 65 12.81 -7.89 -3.38
N LEU A 66 11.94 -7.17 -4.09
CA LEU A 66 11.41 -5.89 -3.64
C LEU A 66 10.59 -6.07 -2.34
N LEU A 67 9.66 -7.02 -2.30
CA LEU A 67 8.87 -7.32 -1.11
C LEU A 67 9.76 -7.72 0.08
N LEU A 68 10.81 -8.49 -0.17
CA LEU A 68 11.78 -8.84 0.86
C LEU A 68 12.55 -7.61 1.36
N SER A 69 12.95 -6.71 0.46
CA SER A 69 13.61 -5.46 0.84
C SER A 69 12.71 -4.55 1.68
N VAL A 70 11.42 -4.50 1.33
CA VAL A 70 10.39 -3.78 2.11
C VAL A 70 10.25 -4.38 3.51
N ALA A 71 10.14 -5.70 3.61
CA ALA A 71 10.00 -6.40 4.90
C ALA A 71 11.21 -6.23 5.83
N ARG A 72 12.41 -6.01 5.26
CA ARG A 72 13.66 -5.80 6.05
C ARG A 72 13.78 -4.41 6.65
N LYS A 73 12.98 -3.45 6.21
CA LYS A 73 12.99 -2.09 6.75
C LYS A 73 11.99 -1.99 7.90
N PRO A 74 12.44 -1.74 9.13
CA PRO A 74 11.56 -1.76 10.30
C PRO A 74 10.50 -0.65 10.29
N GLU A 75 10.74 0.45 9.56
CA GLU A 75 9.79 1.53 9.38
C GLU A 75 8.61 1.16 8.46
N ASN A 76 8.77 0.15 7.60
CA ASN A 76 7.73 -0.26 6.67
C ASN A 76 6.72 -1.22 7.31
N MET A 77 5.50 -1.24 6.77
CA MET A 77 4.47 -2.22 7.12
C MET A 77 4.05 -2.95 5.84
N LEU A 78 4.42 -4.23 5.72
CA LEU A 78 4.06 -5.08 4.60
C LEU A 78 2.87 -5.96 4.96
N THR A 79 1.79 -5.86 4.20
CA THR A 79 0.62 -6.74 4.26
C THR A 79 0.57 -7.58 2.99
N LEU A 80 0.46 -8.90 3.13
CA LEU A 80 0.42 -9.84 2.02
C LEU A 80 -0.91 -10.61 1.96
N ALA A 81 -1.35 -10.90 0.74
CA ALA A 81 -2.30 -11.94 0.42
C ALA A 81 -1.55 -13.09 -0.25
N TYR A 82 -1.66 -14.32 0.29
CA TYR A 82 -0.96 -15.48 -0.25
C TYR A 82 -1.80 -16.76 -0.12
N THR A 83 -1.56 -17.70 -1.02
CA THR A 83 -2.25 -19.02 -1.04
C THR A 83 -1.72 -19.93 0.06
N PRO A 84 -2.44 -21.00 0.43
CA PRO A 84 -1.94 -22.05 1.31
C PRO A 84 -0.67 -22.74 0.79
N THR A 85 -0.43 -22.69 -0.52
CA THR A 85 0.79 -23.25 -1.16
C THR A 85 1.97 -22.28 -1.14
N GLY A 86 1.83 -21.11 -0.49
CA GLY A 86 2.91 -20.14 -0.33
C GLY A 86 3.12 -19.18 -1.50
N LYS A 87 2.11 -19.00 -2.39
CA LYS A 87 2.21 -18.08 -3.51
C LYS A 87 1.63 -16.71 -3.11
N ILE A 88 2.43 -15.64 -3.16
CA ILE A 88 2.00 -14.26 -2.92
C ILE A 88 1.19 -13.79 -4.12
N VAL A 89 -0.07 -13.43 -3.91
CA VAL A 89 -1.00 -13.00 -4.97
C VAL A 89 -1.40 -11.53 -4.87
N GLY A 90 -0.98 -10.86 -3.81
CA GLY A 90 -1.18 -9.42 -3.64
C GLY A 90 -0.44 -8.88 -2.42
N GLN A 91 -0.23 -7.58 -2.43
CA GLN A 91 0.46 -6.86 -1.36
C GLN A 91 -0.18 -5.48 -1.13
N ALA A 92 -0.06 -4.98 0.10
CA ALA A 92 -0.19 -3.57 0.44
C ALA A 92 0.99 -3.19 1.33
N THR A 93 1.73 -2.17 0.91
CA THR A 93 2.92 -1.68 1.61
C THR A 93 2.66 -0.27 2.10
N LEU A 94 2.88 -0.01 3.40
CA LEU A 94 3.02 1.32 3.96
C LEU A 94 4.50 1.58 4.20
N ALA A 95 5.02 2.66 3.61
CA ALA A 95 6.42 3.08 3.74
C ALA A 95 6.49 4.60 4.03
N PRO A 96 7.54 5.08 4.70
CA PRO A 96 7.79 6.52 4.81
C PRO A 96 7.79 7.17 3.42
N VAL A 97 7.29 8.40 3.36
CA VAL A 97 7.23 9.19 2.13
C VAL A 97 8.59 9.67 1.68
N ASP A 98 8.74 9.92 0.39
CA ASP A 98 9.93 10.50 -0.22
C ASP A 98 9.99 12.05 -0.13
N ASP A 99 10.98 12.65 -0.78
CA ASP A 99 11.42 14.04 -0.62
C ASP A 99 10.31 15.10 -0.67
N TRP A 100 9.38 15.03 -1.63
CA TRP A 100 8.34 16.04 -1.77
C TRP A 100 7.41 16.10 -0.55
N TRP A 101 7.07 14.94 0.01
CA TRP A 101 6.09 14.82 1.09
C TRP A 101 6.72 14.76 2.48
N GLN A 102 8.05 14.93 2.60
CA GLN A 102 8.74 14.96 3.88
C GLN A 102 8.38 16.19 4.72
N ASN A 103 8.63 16.09 6.02
CA ASN A 103 8.44 17.15 7.02
C ASN A 103 6.99 17.62 7.21
N ILE A 104 6.01 16.83 6.79
CA ILE A 104 4.59 17.12 7.07
C ILE A 104 4.20 16.65 8.47
N GLY A 105 4.82 15.63 9.00
CA GLY A 105 4.48 14.96 10.25
C GLY A 105 4.47 13.44 10.03
N ASN A 106 3.70 12.73 10.84
CA ASN A 106 3.53 11.29 10.67
C ASN A 106 2.87 10.98 9.33
N THR A 107 3.66 10.61 8.32
CA THR A 107 3.17 10.41 6.96
C THR A 107 3.70 9.10 6.38
N TYR A 108 2.80 8.31 5.80
CA TYR A 108 3.14 7.12 5.03
C TYR A 108 2.62 7.24 3.59
N GLU A 109 3.31 6.60 2.67
CA GLU A 109 2.77 6.25 1.36
C GLU A 109 2.26 4.81 1.40
N ILE A 110 1.09 4.56 0.78
CA ILE A 110 0.55 3.23 0.60
C ILE A 110 0.56 2.84 -0.88
N ALA A 111 1.17 1.71 -1.18
CA ALA A 111 1.11 1.05 -2.47
C ALA A 111 0.34 -0.26 -2.37
N VAL A 112 -0.51 -0.57 -3.35
CA VAL A 112 -1.25 -1.84 -3.42
C VAL A 112 -1.11 -2.46 -4.79
N GLU A 113 -0.89 -3.77 -4.82
CA GLU A 113 -0.88 -4.56 -6.04
C GLU A 113 -1.58 -5.90 -5.82
N VAL A 114 -2.33 -6.34 -6.85
CA VAL A 114 -2.89 -7.69 -6.93
C VAL A 114 -2.45 -8.30 -8.25
N SER A 115 -1.97 -9.54 -8.20
CA SER A 115 -1.60 -10.32 -9.38
C SER A 115 -2.70 -10.30 -10.42
N SER A 116 -2.32 -10.14 -11.68
CA SER A 116 -3.26 -10.17 -12.82
C SER A 116 -4.09 -11.46 -12.88
N HIS A 117 -3.57 -12.56 -12.35
CA HIS A 117 -4.26 -13.86 -12.29
C HIS A 117 -5.31 -13.93 -11.18
N TRP A 118 -5.29 -12.99 -10.23
CA TRP A 118 -6.13 -12.98 -9.02
C TRP A 118 -7.01 -11.72 -8.92
N ARG A 119 -7.23 -11.03 -10.04
CA ARG A 119 -8.11 -9.84 -10.10
C ARG A 119 -9.59 -10.23 -10.00
N ASN A 120 -10.42 -9.21 -9.73
CA ASN A 120 -11.89 -9.35 -9.62
C ASN A 120 -12.37 -10.27 -8.47
N LEU A 121 -11.49 -10.59 -7.50
CA LEU A 121 -11.79 -11.39 -6.31
C LEU A 121 -11.90 -10.53 -5.03
N GLY A 122 -11.97 -9.20 -5.16
CA GLY A 122 -12.04 -8.30 -4.01
C GLY A 122 -10.75 -8.18 -3.18
N ILE A 123 -9.63 -8.78 -3.63
CA ILE A 123 -8.39 -8.88 -2.85
C ILE A 123 -7.80 -7.49 -2.54
N ALA A 124 -7.84 -6.54 -3.49
CA ALA A 124 -7.31 -5.18 -3.26
C ALA A 124 -8.07 -4.48 -2.11
N HIS A 125 -9.40 -4.56 -2.09
CA HIS A 125 -10.22 -4.03 -0.99
C HIS A 125 -9.85 -4.67 0.34
N ARG A 126 -9.65 -6.00 0.37
CA ARG A 126 -9.28 -6.72 1.59
C ARG A 126 -7.89 -6.36 2.09
N LEU A 127 -6.92 -6.21 1.18
CA LEU A 127 -5.57 -5.78 1.51
C LEU A 127 -5.56 -4.38 2.11
N LEU A 128 -6.21 -3.41 1.45
CA LEU A 128 -6.32 -2.04 1.96
C LEU A 128 -7.02 -2.00 3.31
N SER A 129 -8.20 -2.64 3.44
CA SER A 129 -8.90 -2.72 4.71
C SER A 129 -8.00 -3.25 5.82
N PHE A 130 -7.31 -4.37 5.55
CA PHE A 130 -6.49 -5.05 6.56
C PHE A 130 -5.20 -4.30 6.90
N ALA A 131 -4.58 -3.62 5.92
CA ALA A 131 -3.41 -2.78 6.13
C ALA A 131 -3.74 -1.52 6.94
N LEU A 132 -4.96 -1.00 6.84
CA LEU A 132 -5.42 0.23 7.50
C LEU A 132 -6.11 -0.01 8.86
N GLU A 133 -6.29 -1.27 9.29
CA GLU A 133 -6.96 -1.60 10.57
C GLU A 133 -6.13 -1.25 11.83
N PHE A 134 -4.92 -0.70 11.71
CA PHE A 134 -4.11 -0.34 12.87
C PHE A 134 -4.56 1.00 13.45
N GLU A 135 -4.96 1.02 14.72
CA GLU A 135 -5.42 2.22 15.39
C GLU A 135 -4.37 3.35 15.42
N ALA A 136 -3.10 3.00 15.47
CA ALA A 136 -2.01 3.97 15.40
C ALA A 136 -2.01 4.79 14.09
N LEU A 137 -2.54 4.25 12.99
CA LEU A 137 -2.64 4.96 11.71
C LEU A 137 -3.66 6.10 11.73
N GLU A 138 -4.47 6.21 12.78
CA GLU A 138 -5.35 7.36 12.99
C GLU A 138 -4.57 8.64 13.38
N GLU A 139 -3.28 8.52 13.68
CA GLU A 139 -2.36 9.65 13.90
C GLU A 139 -1.52 9.99 12.67
N TYR A 140 -1.81 9.37 11.52
CA TYR A 140 -1.01 9.50 10.30
C TYR A 140 -1.81 10.11 9.15
N LEU A 141 -1.09 10.81 8.30
CA LEU A 141 -1.46 11.06 6.91
C LEU A 141 -0.99 9.87 6.06
N ILE A 142 -1.88 9.29 5.28
CA ILE A 142 -1.54 8.20 4.37
C ILE A 142 -1.81 8.67 2.94
N LEU A 143 -0.76 8.64 2.10
CA LEU A 143 -0.81 9.06 0.71
C LEU A 143 -0.87 7.84 -0.21
N GLY A 144 -1.73 7.88 -1.20
CA GLY A 144 -1.74 6.97 -2.34
C GLY A 144 -1.33 7.74 -3.59
N LEU A 145 -0.11 7.52 -4.08
CA LEU A 145 0.41 8.14 -5.28
C LEU A 145 0.18 7.22 -6.48
N GLY A 146 -0.78 7.57 -7.32
CA GLY A 146 -1.10 6.78 -8.50
C GLY A 146 -0.40 7.32 -9.75
N PHE A 147 0.60 6.57 -10.24
CA PHE A 147 1.34 6.93 -11.44
C PHE A 147 0.96 6.01 -12.62
N SER A 148 0.52 6.61 -13.73
CA SER A 148 0.01 5.89 -14.91
C SER A 148 1.00 4.91 -15.52
N TRP A 149 2.31 5.13 -15.36
CA TRP A 149 3.36 4.24 -15.86
C TRP A 149 3.56 2.93 -15.07
N HIS A 150 2.94 2.81 -13.89
CA HIS A 150 2.88 1.56 -13.11
C HIS A 150 1.62 0.74 -13.40
N TRP A 151 0.66 1.30 -14.18
CA TRP A 151 -0.64 0.69 -14.35
C TRP A 151 -0.68 -0.27 -15.54
N ASP A 152 -1.44 -1.34 -15.36
CA ASP A 152 -1.64 -2.41 -16.35
C ASP A 152 -2.96 -2.22 -17.14
N TYR A 153 -3.30 -0.95 -17.47
CA TYR A 153 -4.58 -0.61 -18.09
C TYR A 153 -4.74 -1.20 -19.50
N GLU A 154 -3.65 -1.31 -20.26
CA GLU A 154 -3.70 -1.84 -21.63
C GLU A 154 -4.14 -3.30 -21.66
N ARG A 155 -3.63 -4.14 -20.74
CA ARG A 155 -4.03 -5.56 -20.63
C ARG A 155 -5.48 -5.75 -20.23
N LEU A 156 -6.05 -4.74 -19.57
CA LEU A 156 -7.47 -4.75 -19.19
C LEU A 156 -8.37 -4.16 -20.28
N GLY A 157 -7.82 -3.72 -21.41
CA GLY A 157 -8.58 -3.03 -22.46
C GLY A 157 -9.18 -1.70 -21.99
N MET A 158 -8.57 -1.06 -20.98
CA MET A 158 -9.02 0.19 -20.39
C MET A 158 -8.17 1.35 -20.87
N SER A 159 -8.75 2.55 -20.97
CA SER A 159 -7.94 3.77 -21.02
C SER A 159 -7.31 4.04 -19.66
N ARG A 160 -6.19 4.80 -19.63
CA ARG A 160 -5.55 5.23 -18.39
C ARG A 160 -6.48 6.01 -17.47
N PHE A 161 -7.45 6.77 -18.02
CA PHE A 161 -8.44 7.49 -17.23
C PHE A 161 -9.51 6.58 -16.61
N GLN A 162 -9.89 5.51 -17.30
CA GLN A 162 -10.77 4.49 -16.72
C GLN A 162 -10.07 3.74 -15.58
N TYR A 163 -8.79 3.44 -15.75
CA TYR A 163 -7.97 2.81 -14.71
C TYR A 163 -7.79 3.75 -13.51
N ARG A 164 -7.51 5.04 -13.75
CA ARG A 164 -7.48 6.08 -12.73
C ARG A 164 -8.77 6.11 -11.90
N ALA A 165 -9.92 6.15 -12.58
CA ALA A 165 -11.21 6.16 -11.91
C ALA A 165 -11.49 4.87 -11.11
N MET A 166 -10.96 3.72 -11.55
CA MET A 166 -11.04 2.46 -10.81
C MET A 166 -10.20 2.53 -9.51
N ILE A 167 -8.96 3.05 -9.59
CA ILE A 167 -8.10 3.26 -8.42
C ILE A 167 -8.74 4.26 -7.45
N ALA A 168 -9.23 5.41 -7.94
CA ALA A 168 -9.89 6.40 -7.10
C ALA A 168 -11.02 5.77 -6.29
N ARG A 169 -11.95 5.06 -6.93
CA ARG A 169 -13.06 4.37 -6.26
C ARG A 169 -12.59 3.31 -5.25
N LEU A 170 -11.52 2.58 -5.56
CA LEU A 170 -10.94 1.61 -4.64
C LEU A 170 -10.48 2.29 -3.35
N PHE A 171 -9.74 3.37 -3.46
CA PHE A 171 -9.19 4.09 -2.31
C PHE A 171 -10.27 4.91 -1.56
N GLU A 172 -11.20 5.54 -2.27
CA GLU A 172 -12.34 6.27 -1.68
C GLU A 172 -13.18 5.37 -0.75
N ALA A 173 -13.36 4.10 -1.12
CA ALA A 173 -14.04 3.11 -0.27
C ALA A 173 -13.31 2.83 1.07
N HIS A 174 -12.08 3.31 1.22
CA HIS A 174 -11.25 3.20 2.43
C HIS A 174 -10.92 4.56 3.06
N GLY A 175 -11.71 5.60 2.75
CA GLY A 175 -11.62 6.92 3.39
C GLY A 175 -10.56 7.85 2.79
N PHE A 176 -10.02 7.52 1.62
CA PHE A 176 -9.15 8.44 0.89
C PHE A 176 -9.97 9.46 0.10
N VAL A 177 -9.42 10.65 -0.02
CA VAL A 177 -9.95 11.75 -0.83
C VAL A 177 -8.91 12.15 -1.87
N GLU A 178 -9.34 12.46 -3.06
CA GLU A 178 -8.48 12.99 -4.11
C GLU A 178 -8.13 14.46 -3.85
N TYR A 179 -6.86 14.81 -4.04
CA TYR A 179 -6.37 16.18 -3.94
C TYR A 179 -5.64 16.61 -5.21
N LEU A 180 -5.89 17.84 -5.63
CA LEU A 180 -5.06 18.51 -6.64
C LEU A 180 -3.75 18.93 -5.99
N THR A 181 -2.65 18.85 -6.75
CA THR A 181 -1.32 19.20 -6.23
C THR A 181 -0.42 19.72 -7.34
N SER A 182 0.57 20.53 -6.97
CA SER A 182 1.68 20.93 -7.84
C SER A 182 2.87 19.94 -7.81
N GLU A 183 2.75 18.81 -7.09
CA GLU A 183 3.78 17.76 -7.07
C GLU A 183 4.13 17.34 -8.52
N PRO A 184 5.42 17.42 -8.91
CA PRO A 184 5.81 17.30 -10.32
C PRO A 184 5.37 16.02 -11.01
N ASN A 185 5.53 14.86 -10.35
CA ASN A 185 5.17 13.57 -10.96
C ASN A 185 3.64 13.42 -11.14
N ILE A 186 2.84 13.95 -10.19
CA ILE A 186 1.38 13.95 -10.33
C ILE A 186 0.97 14.91 -11.44
N ARG A 187 1.56 16.10 -11.48
CA ARG A 187 1.20 17.14 -12.45
C ARG A 187 1.62 16.81 -13.88
N ASN A 188 2.67 16.01 -14.08
CA ASN A 188 3.21 15.67 -15.40
C ASN A 188 2.26 14.85 -16.29
N ASP A 189 1.32 14.11 -15.72
CA ASP A 189 0.31 13.37 -16.49
C ASP A 189 -1.08 13.56 -15.80
N PRO A 190 -2.09 14.05 -16.54
CA PRO A 190 -3.43 14.23 -15.99
C PRO A 190 -4.13 12.92 -15.58
N ALA A 191 -3.59 11.78 -15.96
CA ALA A 191 -4.04 10.49 -15.47
C ALA A 191 -3.48 10.15 -14.08
N ASN A 192 -2.36 10.75 -13.67
CA ASN A 192 -1.81 10.56 -12.33
C ASN A 192 -2.75 11.12 -11.25
N ILE A 193 -2.68 10.60 -10.04
CA ILE A 193 -3.60 10.95 -8.97
C ILE A 193 -2.90 10.98 -7.61
N LEU A 194 -3.21 12.00 -6.82
CA LEU A 194 -2.91 12.05 -5.40
C LEU A 194 -4.18 11.73 -4.61
N LEU A 195 -4.14 10.69 -3.82
CA LEU A 195 -5.17 10.29 -2.88
C LEU A 195 -4.60 10.40 -1.46
N ALA A 196 -5.34 10.96 -0.52
CA ALA A 196 -4.88 11.08 0.86
C ALA A 196 -5.98 10.70 1.84
N ARG A 197 -5.59 9.98 2.90
CA ARG A 197 -6.41 9.70 4.07
C ARG A 197 -5.77 10.36 5.29
N LEU A 198 -6.49 11.30 5.89
CA LEU A 198 -6.11 11.90 7.15
C LEU A 198 -6.71 11.06 8.27
N GLY A 199 -5.86 10.55 9.16
CA GLY A 199 -6.33 9.85 10.35
C GLY A 199 -7.11 10.78 11.27
N SER A 200 -8.06 10.24 12.02
CA SER A 200 -8.98 11.01 12.88
C SER A 200 -8.28 11.76 14.02
N ARG A 201 -7.05 11.35 14.35
CA ARG A 201 -6.17 11.99 15.35
C ARG A 201 -4.94 12.65 14.74
N PHE A 202 -4.90 12.80 13.41
CA PHE A 202 -3.78 13.49 12.75
C PHE A 202 -3.74 14.96 13.21
N ASP A 203 -2.58 15.43 13.65
CA ASP A 203 -2.44 16.72 14.30
C ASP A 203 -2.68 17.90 13.34
N ARG A 204 -3.24 18.98 13.88
CA ARG A 204 -3.68 20.14 13.11
C ARG A 204 -2.52 20.88 12.44
N GLU A 205 -1.34 20.92 13.05
CA GLU A 205 -0.18 21.62 12.49
C GLU A 205 0.35 20.85 11.28
N SER A 206 0.48 19.54 11.40
CA SER A 206 0.83 18.65 10.28
C SER A 206 -0.18 18.69 9.15
N MET A 207 -1.47 18.77 9.48
CA MET A 207 -2.53 18.94 8.48
C MET A 207 -2.37 20.27 7.71
N ASN A 208 -2.05 21.37 8.40
CA ASN A 208 -1.78 22.65 7.74
C ASN A 208 -0.54 22.56 6.83
N ARG A 209 0.54 21.90 7.27
CA ARG A 209 1.73 21.64 6.44
C ARG A 209 1.39 20.83 5.19
N PHE A 210 0.53 19.81 5.31
CA PHE A 210 0.05 19.06 4.15
C PHE A 210 -0.68 19.96 3.14
N PHE A 211 -1.64 20.76 3.57
CA PHE A 211 -2.38 21.66 2.67
C PHE A 211 -1.49 22.72 2.01
N GLN A 212 -0.49 23.23 2.72
CA GLN A 212 0.51 24.13 2.15
C GLN A 212 1.37 23.41 1.10
N ARG A 213 1.76 22.16 1.36
CA ARG A 213 2.58 21.35 0.45
C ARG A 213 1.88 21.01 -0.86
N LEU A 214 0.54 20.91 -0.88
CA LEU A 214 -0.22 20.62 -2.09
C LEU A 214 0.12 21.56 -3.26
N PHE A 215 0.38 22.84 -2.98
CA PHE A 215 0.61 23.88 -3.98
C PHE A 215 1.93 24.63 -3.75
N GLN A 216 2.93 23.95 -3.22
CA GLN A 216 4.24 24.57 -3.07
C GLN A 216 4.87 24.78 -4.46
N SER A 217 5.31 26.01 -4.73
CA SER A 217 6.15 26.29 -5.90
C SER A 217 7.52 25.63 -5.68
N GLU A 218 8.06 24.94 -6.69
CA GLU A 218 9.48 24.61 -6.68
C GLU A 218 10.26 25.93 -6.61
N THR A 219 10.88 26.20 -5.47
CA THR A 219 11.94 27.21 -5.41
C THR A 219 13.10 26.59 -6.19
N LEU A 220 13.27 26.99 -7.44
CA LEU A 220 14.48 26.69 -8.18
C LEU A 220 15.65 27.14 -7.30
N PRO A 221 16.61 26.26 -6.97
CA PRO A 221 17.82 26.68 -6.28
C PRO A 221 18.46 27.77 -7.16
N GLY A 222 18.70 28.94 -6.58
CA GLY A 222 18.98 30.20 -7.24
C GLY A 222 19.91 30.11 -8.45
N LEU A 223 19.49 30.80 -9.50
CA LEU A 223 20.37 31.26 -10.58
C LEU A 223 21.44 32.19 -10.02
#